data_a7bc26a1faccf7f40d34311a0db12ddd
#
_entry.id   a7bc26a1faccf7f40d34311a0db12ddd
#
_cell.length_a   1.000
_cell.length_b   1.000
_cell.length_c   1.000
_cell.angle_alpha   90.00
_cell.angle_beta   90.00
_cell.angle_gamma   90.00
#
_symmetry.space_group_name_H-M   'P 1'
#
loop_
_entity.id
_entity.type
_entity.pdbx_description
1 polymer ?
#
loop_
_entity_poly.entity_id
_entity_poly.type
_entity_poly.pdbx_seq_one_letter_code
_entity_poly.pdbx_strand_id
1 'polypeptide(L)' 'MQKYVCEPCGYVYDPEIGDPDNGIAPGTAFEDLHEDWVCPICRVVKDMFYVEG' A
#
# COMPACT_ATOMS: atom_id res chain seq x y z
N MET A 1 6.66 9.37 -6.30
CA MET A 1 6.37 8.76 -4.99
C MET A 1 6.91 7.34 -5.00
N GLN A 2 7.33 6.86 -3.85
CA GLN A 2 7.93 5.54 -3.75
C GLN A 2 6.89 4.44 -3.65
N LYS A 3 7.19 3.30 -4.26
CA LYS A 3 6.36 2.12 -4.12
C LYS A 3 6.72 1.37 -2.84
N TYR A 4 5.76 0.69 -2.29
CA TYR A 4 5.94 -0.11 -1.07
C TYR A 4 5.53 -1.54 -1.34
N VAL A 5 6.27 -2.48 -0.74
CA VAL A 5 6.06 -3.91 -0.96
C VAL A 5 5.62 -4.57 0.33
N CYS A 6 4.55 -5.36 0.24
CA CYS A 6 4.10 -6.17 1.36
C CYS A 6 5.07 -7.34 1.53
N GLU A 7 5.76 -7.42 2.66
CA GLU A 7 6.74 -8.45 2.87
C GLU A 7 6.18 -9.87 2.78
N PRO A 8 5.08 -10.19 3.45
CA PRO A 8 4.57 -11.58 3.42
C PRO A 8 4.11 -12.07 2.05
N CYS A 9 3.43 -11.23 1.25
CA CYS A 9 2.81 -11.72 0.02
C CYS A 9 3.36 -11.10 -1.26
N GLY A 10 4.17 -10.05 -1.16
CA GLY A 10 4.76 -9.41 -2.33
C GLY A 10 3.86 -8.43 -3.06
N TYR A 11 2.70 -8.09 -2.51
CA TYR A 11 1.86 -7.06 -3.09
C TYR A 11 2.61 -5.74 -3.14
N VAL A 12 2.51 -5.03 -4.28
CA VAL A 12 3.17 -3.73 -4.43
C VAL A 12 2.12 -2.64 -4.42
N TYR A 13 2.22 -1.73 -3.45
CA TYR A 13 1.39 -0.52 -3.46
C TYR A 13 2.08 0.53 -4.33
N ASP A 14 1.46 0.84 -5.45
CA ASP A 14 1.96 1.88 -6.35
C ASP A 14 1.13 3.15 -6.12
N PRO A 15 1.72 4.22 -5.57
CA PRO A 15 0.97 5.45 -5.30
C PRO A 15 0.29 6.04 -6.54
N GLU A 16 0.87 5.84 -7.72
CA GLU A 16 0.26 6.38 -8.94
C GLU A 16 -1.02 5.66 -9.32
N ILE A 17 -1.17 4.42 -8.88
CA ILE A 17 -2.36 3.61 -9.14
C ILE A 17 -3.34 3.69 -7.98
N GLY A 18 -2.81 3.78 -6.76
CA GLY A 18 -3.62 3.75 -5.55
C GLY A 18 -4.21 2.36 -5.29
N ASP A 19 -5.34 2.34 -4.63
CA ASP A 19 -6.06 1.11 -4.33
C ASP A 19 -7.56 1.39 -4.44
N PRO A 20 -8.05 1.62 -5.67
CA PRO A 20 -9.44 2.07 -5.86
C PRO A 20 -10.47 1.12 -5.30
N ASP A 21 -10.20 -0.18 -5.32
CA ASP A 21 -11.14 -1.18 -4.79
C ASP A 21 -11.38 -1.00 -3.29
N ASN A 22 -10.45 -0.34 -2.59
CA ASN A 22 -10.56 -0.06 -1.17
C ASN A 22 -10.67 1.44 -0.90
N GLY A 23 -11.06 2.22 -1.89
CA GLY A 23 -11.32 3.63 -1.71
C GLY A 23 -10.11 4.53 -1.71
N ILE A 24 -8.97 4.06 -2.18
CA ILE A 24 -7.74 4.84 -2.23
C ILE A 24 -7.54 5.35 -3.66
N ALA A 25 -7.68 6.65 -3.84
CA ALA A 25 -7.56 7.26 -5.17
C ALA A 25 -6.13 7.19 -5.69
N PRO A 26 -5.95 7.12 -7.02
CA PRO A 26 -4.62 7.28 -7.62
C PRO A 26 -3.97 8.59 -7.18
N GLY A 27 -2.67 8.56 -6.96
CA GLY A 27 -1.94 9.75 -6.51
C GLY A 27 -1.81 9.86 -5.00
N THR A 28 -2.25 8.86 -4.25
CA THR A 28 -2.15 8.85 -2.80
C THR A 28 -0.85 8.19 -2.38
N ALA A 29 0.00 8.94 -1.68
CA ALA A 29 1.25 8.39 -1.17
C ALA A 29 0.96 7.35 -0.07
N PHE A 30 1.87 6.38 0.07
CA PHE A 30 1.70 5.35 1.10
C PHE A 30 1.57 5.97 2.50
N GLU A 31 2.34 7.01 2.76
CA GLU A 31 2.31 7.70 4.07
C GLU A 31 0.97 8.37 4.33
N ASP A 32 0.22 8.66 3.28
CA ASP A 32 -1.08 9.33 3.40
C ASP A 32 -2.23 8.35 3.57
N LEU A 33 -1.95 7.05 3.48
CA LEU A 33 -2.98 6.04 3.74
C LEU A 33 -3.36 6.08 5.22
N HIS A 34 -4.66 5.91 5.50
CA HIS A 34 -5.11 5.89 6.89
C HIS A 34 -4.48 4.70 7.63
N GLU A 35 -4.42 4.81 8.94
CA GLU A 35 -3.73 3.79 9.74
C GLU A 35 -4.39 2.42 9.66
N ASP A 36 -5.67 2.39 9.37
CA ASP A 36 -6.43 1.14 9.30
C ASP A 36 -6.31 0.44 7.95
N TRP A 37 -5.63 1.08 6.97
CA TRP A 37 -5.46 0.44 5.67
C TRP A 37 -4.58 -0.80 5.84
N VAL A 38 -4.97 -1.87 5.16
CA VAL A 38 -4.24 -3.13 5.20
C VAL A 38 -4.00 -3.63 3.78
N CYS A 39 -3.05 -4.56 3.65
CA CYS A 39 -2.78 -5.18 2.36
C CYS A 39 -4.06 -5.81 1.81
N PRO A 40 -4.44 -5.50 0.56
CA PRO A 40 -5.67 -6.08 0.00
C PRO A 40 -5.58 -7.57 -0.28
N ILE A 41 -4.38 -8.13 -0.25
CA ILE A 41 -4.17 -9.55 -0.55
C ILE A 41 -4.13 -10.38 0.73
N CYS A 42 -3.20 -10.05 1.64
CA CYS A 42 -2.99 -10.87 2.85
C CYS A 42 -3.44 -10.18 4.14
N ARG A 43 -3.85 -8.91 4.04
CA ARG A 43 -4.47 -8.15 5.14
C ARG A 43 -3.55 -7.82 6.31
N VAL A 44 -2.25 -7.81 6.09
CA VAL A 44 -1.33 -7.35 7.13
C VAL A 44 -1.36 -5.84 7.22
N VAL A 45 -0.95 -5.32 8.37
CA VAL A 45 -0.93 -3.87 8.62
C VAL A 45 0.20 -3.20 7.85
N LYS A 46 0.14 -1.86 7.76
CA LYS A 46 1.11 -1.07 7.01
C LYS A 46 2.55 -1.31 7.46
N ASP A 47 2.75 -1.63 8.74
CA ASP A 47 4.09 -1.85 9.29
C ASP A 47 4.82 -3.02 8.63
N MET A 48 4.10 -3.89 7.95
CA MET A 48 4.70 -5.03 7.25
C MET A 48 5.18 -4.67 5.85
N PHE A 49 5.03 -3.42 5.45
CA PHE A 49 5.48 -2.97 4.14
C PHE A 49 6.86 -2.33 4.24
N TYR A 50 7.64 -2.47 3.17
CA TYR A 50 8.92 -1.79 3.07
C TYR A 50 9.03 -1.07 1.73
N VAL A 51 9.87 -0.07 1.69
CA VAL A 51 10.09 0.72 0.46
C VAL A 51 10.75 -0.15 -0.60
N GLU A 52 10.18 -0.12 -1.80
CA GLU A 52 10.81 -0.76 -2.94
C GLU A 52 11.89 0.17 -3.45
N GLY A 53 13.07 -0.24 -3.30
CA GLY A 53 14.14 0.51 -3.77
C GLY A 53 15.02 1.18 -3.84
#